data_a3b3073c79164e620a54527db08d49ac
#
_entry.id   a3b3073c79164e620a54527db08d49ac
#
_cell.length_a   1.000
_cell.length_b   1.000
_cell.length_c   1.000
_cell.angle_alpha   90.00
_cell.angle_beta   90.00
_cell.angle_gamma   90.00
#
_symmetry.space_group_name_H-M   'P 1'
#
loop_
_entity.id
_entity.type
_entity.pdbx_description
1 polymer ?
#
loop_
_entity_poly.entity_id
_entity_poly.type
_entity_poly.pdbx_seq_one_letter_code
_entity_poly.pdbx_strand_id
1 'polypeptide(L)'
;KKLANRKSVKNAVLELQNGYQKYFEENKERICDTDYTDETFETEKIALVSNPIHTGPKEPVVWYQLGELMKNAKERVKIHTPYIICNDMMYNTWKEIAERVPDFSIMTNSVANNGNPFGSADYARNRNRILNTGIDIWEYEGGYSYHGKSILIDDDLSVIGSFNMDMRSTYLDTELMLVIRSKDINKQLEEGMMEYE
;
A
#
# COMPACT_ATOMS: atom_id res chain seq x y z
N LYS A 1 12.81 -27.81 -21.30
CA LYS A 1 12.04 -29.01 -21.72
C LYS A 1 12.06 -30.15 -20.68
N LYS A 2 13.20 -30.47 -20.01
CA LYS A 2 13.26 -31.58 -19.00
C LYS A 2 12.40 -31.36 -17.74
N LEU A 3 12.28 -30.11 -17.26
CA LEU A 3 11.51 -29.79 -16.04
C LEU A 3 9.98 -29.97 -16.26
N ALA A 4 9.47 -29.45 -17.37
CA ALA A 4 8.05 -29.52 -17.72
C ALA A 4 7.54 -30.96 -17.91
N ASN A 5 8.42 -31.93 -18.14
CA ASN A 5 8.07 -33.32 -18.34
C ASN A 5 8.08 -34.15 -17.04
N ARG A 6 8.46 -33.59 -15.91
CA ARG A 6 8.42 -34.29 -14.63
C ARG A 6 6.96 -34.54 -14.20
N LYS A 7 6.68 -35.74 -13.71
CA LYS A 7 5.33 -36.12 -13.26
C LYS A 7 4.77 -35.17 -12.19
N SER A 8 5.63 -34.73 -11.26
CA SER A 8 5.24 -33.75 -10.22
C SER A 8 4.83 -32.39 -10.81
N VAL A 9 5.53 -31.91 -11.84
CA VAL A 9 5.17 -30.65 -12.50
C VAL A 9 3.85 -30.77 -13.26
N LYS A 10 3.64 -31.92 -13.95
CA LYS A 10 2.38 -32.18 -14.66
C LYS A 10 1.20 -32.27 -13.69
N ASN A 11 1.39 -32.94 -12.54
CA ASN A 11 0.35 -33.00 -11.52
C ASN A 11 0.03 -31.61 -10.94
N ALA A 12 1.05 -30.81 -10.60
CA ALA A 12 0.85 -29.44 -10.11
C ALA A 12 0.13 -28.55 -11.13
N VAL A 13 0.44 -28.70 -12.42
CA VAL A 13 -0.27 -27.97 -13.51
C VAL A 13 -1.74 -28.40 -13.57
N LEU A 14 -2.03 -29.71 -13.47
CA LEU A 14 -3.40 -30.21 -13.45
C LEU A 14 -4.19 -29.72 -12.23
N GLU A 15 -3.57 -29.70 -11.05
CA GLU A 15 -4.19 -29.17 -9.83
C GLU A 15 -4.52 -27.68 -9.98
N LEU A 16 -3.59 -26.88 -10.51
CA LEU A 16 -3.81 -25.45 -10.79
C LEU A 16 -4.92 -25.24 -11.83
N GLN A 17 -4.92 -26.02 -12.92
CA GLN A 17 -5.97 -25.92 -13.95
C GLN A 17 -7.35 -26.29 -13.40
N ASN A 18 -7.44 -27.35 -12.61
CA ASN A 18 -8.71 -27.77 -11.99
C ASN A 18 -9.18 -26.73 -10.94
N GLY A 19 -8.25 -26.21 -10.14
CA GLY A 19 -8.54 -25.13 -9.19
C GLY A 19 -9.03 -23.86 -9.88
N TYR A 20 -8.37 -23.45 -10.96
CA TYR A 20 -8.80 -22.32 -11.78
C TYR A 20 -10.19 -22.56 -12.39
N GLN A 21 -10.43 -23.73 -13.00
CA GLN A 21 -11.72 -24.03 -13.62
C GLN A 21 -12.87 -23.99 -12.61
N LYS A 22 -12.64 -24.58 -11.42
CA LYS A 22 -13.60 -24.53 -10.32
C LYS A 22 -13.88 -23.09 -9.89
N TYR A 23 -12.82 -22.30 -9.62
CA TYR A 23 -12.95 -20.91 -9.23
C TYR A 23 -13.68 -20.09 -10.32
N PHE A 24 -13.35 -20.31 -11.59
CA PHE A 24 -13.99 -19.61 -12.70
C PHE A 24 -15.49 -19.90 -12.78
N GLU A 25 -15.89 -21.19 -12.69
CA GLU A 25 -17.31 -21.55 -12.72
C GLU A 25 -18.09 -20.99 -11.52
N GLU A 26 -17.49 -21.00 -10.31
CA GLU A 26 -18.09 -20.45 -9.11
C GLU A 26 -18.21 -18.91 -9.13
N ASN A 27 -17.40 -18.22 -9.93
CA ASN A 27 -17.37 -16.76 -10.00
C ASN A 27 -17.66 -16.20 -11.42
N LYS A 28 -18.17 -17.03 -12.31
CA LYS A 28 -18.34 -16.69 -13.73
C LYS A 28 -19.15 -15.43 -13.95
N GLU A 29 -20.27 -15.29 -13.27
CA GLU A 29 -21.14 -14.11 -13.35
C GLU A 29 -20.36 -12.84 -12.97
N ARG A 30 -19.65 -12.87 -11.85
CA ARG A 30 -18.81 -11.75 -11.39
C ARG A 30 -17.65 -11.44 -12.34
N ILE A 31 -17.04 -12.45 -12.97
CA ILE A 31 -15.89 -12.28 -13.87
C ILE A 31 -16.30 -11.80 -15.26
N CYS A 32 -17.41 -12.32 -15.80
CA CYS A 32 -17.80 -12.12 -17.19
C CYS A 32 -18.98 -11.16 -17.38
N ASP A 33 -19.89 -11.11 -16.42
CA ASP A 33 -21.20 -10.48 -16.58
C ASP A 33 -21.39 -9.25 -15.68
N THR A 34 -20.41 -8.92 -14.81
CA THR A 34 -20.49 -7.71 -13.98
C THR A 34 -20.33 -6.46 -14.87
N ASP A 35 -21.31 -5.60 -14.85
CA ASP A 35 -21.19 -4.26 -15.40
C ASP A 35 -20.53 -3.34 -14.35
N TYR A 36 -19.22 -3.16 -14.48
CA TYR A 36 -18.46 -2.32 -13.56
C TYR A 36 -18.80 -0.82 -13.66
N THR A 37 -19.59 -0.41 -14.65
CA THR A 37 -20.02 0.99 -14.75
C THR A 37 -21.02 1.36 -13.66
N ASP A 38 -21.76 0.39 -13.14
CA ASP A 38 -22.70 0.58 -12.03
C ASP A 38 -21.99 0.78 -10.67
N GLU A 39 -20.69 0.43 -10.59
CA GLU A 39 -19.86 0.55 -9.40
C GLU A 39 -18.88 1.75 -9.48
N THR A 40 -19.13 2.72 -10.35
CA THR A 40 -18.28 3.89 -10.54
C THR A 40 -18.71 5.04 -9.63
N PHE A 41 -17.73 5.85 -9.24
CA PHE A 41 -17.93 7.07 -8.46
C PHE A 41 -17.48 8.30 -9.25
N GLU A 42 -18.16 9.40 -9.04
CA GLU A 42 -17.69 10.69 -9.57
C GLU A 42 -16.39 11.11 -8.90
N THR A 43 -15.48 11.66 -9.70
CA THR A 43 -14.20 12.16 -9.22
C THR A 43 -13.98 13.58 -9.71
N GLU A 44 -13.50 14.45 -8.84
CA GLU A 44 -13.12 15.82 -9.25
C GLU A 44 -11.79 15.80 -10.01
N LYS A 45 -10.86 14.95 -9.61
CA LYS A 45 -9.53 14.85 -10.20
C LYS A 45 -8.88 13.49 -9.92
N ILE A 46 -8.22 12.96 -10.93
CA ILE A 46 -7.31 11.81 -10.79
C ILE A 46 -5.95 12.22 -11.34
N ALA A 47 -4.89 11.94 -10.58
CA ALA A 47 -3.51 12.15 -11.02
C ALA A 47 -2.69 10.86 -10.78
N LEU A 48 -1.80 10.57 -11.73
CA LEU A 48 -0.81 9.50 -11.60
C LEU A 48 0.52 10.10 -11.17
N VAL A 49 1.06 9.59 -10.08
CA VAL A 49 2.38 9.94 -9.57
C VAL A 49 3.29 8.73 -9.74
N SER A 50 4.49 8.92 -10.30
CA SER A 50 5.43 7.83 -10.51
C SER A 50 6.88 8.24 -10.25
N ASN A 51 7.69 7.27 -9.82
CA ASN A 51 9.13 7.42 -9.86
C ASN A 51 9.65 7.34 -11.31
N PRO A 52 10.81 7.93 -11.60
CA PRO A 52 11.46 7.80 -12.92
C PRO A 52 11.67 6.33 -13.32
N ILE A 53 11.50 6.02 -14.61
CA ILE A 53 11.56 4.64 -15.14
C ILE A 53 12.94 4.19 -15.62
N HIS A 54 14.00 4.97 -15.37
CA HIS A 54 15.37 4.55 -15.68
C HIS A 54 15.90 3.48 -14.71
N THR A 55 16.95 2.80 -15.08
CA THR A 55 17.68 1.85 -14.23
C THR A 55 18.57 2.56 -13.20
N GLY A 56 18.81 1.94 -12.04
CA GLY A 56 19.65 2.47 -10.97
C GLY A 56 18.90 3.38 -9.98
N PRO A 57 19.65 4.08 -9.13
CA PRO A 57 19.06 4.97 -8.14
C PRO A 57 18.21 6.07 -8.78
N LYS A 58 17.09 6.39 -8.14
CA LYS A 58 16.08 7.33 -8.63
C LYS A 58 15.95 8.53 -7.71
N GLU A 59 15.53 9.65 -8.27
CA GLU A 59 15.02 10.78 -7.51
C GLU A 59 13.73 10.35 -6.79
N PRO A 60 13.55 10.72 -5.50
CA PRO A 60 12.41 10.29 -4.68
C PRO A 60 11.12 11.09 -5.00
N VAL A 61 10.69 11.05 -6.27
CA VAL A 61 9.57 11.88 -6.77
C VAL A 61 8.26 11.54 -6.08
N VAL A 62 7.94 10.24 -5.97
CA VAL A 62 6.71 9.79 -5.30
C VAL A 62 6.74 10.19 -3.84
N TRP A 63 7.84 9.93 -3.12
CA TRP A 63 7.98 10.33 -1.72
C TRP A 63 7.75 11.83 -1.51
N TYR A 64 8.43 12.65 -2.32
CA TYR A 64 8.31 14.12 -2.22
C TYR A 64 6.88 14.58 -2.46
N GLN A 65 6.24 14.12 -3.53
CA GLN A 65 4.87 14.54 -3.88
C GLN A 65 3.84 14.08 -2.84
N LEU A 66 3.93 12.83 -2.36
CA LEU A 66 3.08 12.34 -1.29
C LEU A 66 3.32 13.08 0.03
N GLY A 67 4.60 13.35 0.36
CA GLY A 67 4.96 14.15 1.53
C GLY A 67 4.35 15.55 1.51
N GLU A 68 4.40 16.23 0.36
CA GLU A 68 3.78 17.56 0.21
C GLU A 68 2.24 17.49 0.31
N LEU A 69 1.60 16.46 -0.25
CA LEU A 69 0.15 16.27 -0.09
C LEU A 69 -0.21 16.06 1.39
N MET A 70 0.49 15.17 2.08
CA MET A 70 0.25 14.89 3.49
C MET A 70 0.51 16.11 4.40
N LYS A 71 1.57 16.88 4.17
CA LYS A 71 1.86 18.11 4.94
C LYS A 71 0.80 19.21 4.78
N ASN A 72 0.00 19.16 3.72
CA ASN A 72 -1.09 20.09 3.47
C ASN A 72 -2.46 19.60 3.97
N ALA A 73 -2.53 18.42 4.57
CA ALA A 73 -3.72 17.93 5.24
C ALA A 73 -4.12 18.87 6.41
N LYS A 74 -5.42 18.98 6.66
CA LYS A 74 -5.96 19.88 7.69
C LYS A 74 -6.38 19.13 8.94
N GLU A 75 -6.86 17.90 8.78
CA GLU A 75 -7.49 17.13 9.82
C GLU A 75 -6.76 15.82 10.07
N ARG A 76 -6.55 15.02 9.03
CA ARG A 76 -6.01 13.67 9.19
C ARG A 76 -5.17 13.18 8.00
N VAL A 77 -4.21 12.30 8.34
CA VAL A 77 -3.51 11.42 7.39
C VAL A 77 -3.47 10.02 7.98
N LYS A 78 -4.04 9.07 7.28
CA LYS A 78 -4.01 7.65 7.64
C LYS A 78 -3.28 6.86 6.55
N ILE A 79 -2.24 6.12 6.93
CA ILE A 79 -1.40 5.34 6.01
C ILE A 79 -1.55 3.85 6.31
N HIS A 80 -1.78 3.03 5.29
CA HIS A 80 -1.60 1.58 5.36
C HIS A 80 -0.44 1.15 4.46
N THR A 81 0.52 0.45 5.02
CA THR A 81 1.70 -0.03 4.29
C THR A 81 2.23 -1.33 4.90
N PRO A 82 2.74 -2.29 4.10
CA PRO A 82 3.29 -3.53 4.64
C PRO A 82 4.61 -3.34 5.39
N TYR A 83 5.38 -2.30 5.06
CA TYR A 83 6.74 -2.09 5.56
C TYR A 83 6.97 -0.63 5.92
N ILE A 84 7.81 -0.42 6.93
CA ILE A 84 8.35 0.88 7.32
C ILE A 84 9.87 0.72 7.42
N ILE A 85 10.61 1.20 6.41
CA ILE A 85 12.08 1.16 6.36
C ILE A 85 12.57 2.52 5.88
N CYS A 86 12.79 3.43 6.81
CA CYS A 86 13.02 4.85 6.53
C CYS A 86 14.46 5.29 6.80
N ASN A 87 14.92 6.27 6.03
CA ASN A 87 16.12 7.04 6.31
C ASN A 87 15.80 8.37 7.04
N ASP A 88 16.82 9.14 7.34
CA ASP A 88 16.69 10.40 8.11
C ASP A 88 15.77 11.41 7.40
N MET A 89 15.83 11.52 6.09
CA MET A 89 14.98 12.42 5.31
C MET A 89 13.51 12.03 5.46
N MET A 90 13.20 10.73 5.39
CA MET A 90 11.85 10.21 5.50
C MET A 90 11.29 10.45 6.93
N TYR A 91 12.09 10.21 7.98
CA TYR A 91 11.69 10.53 9.35
C TYR A 91 11.46 12.02 9.57
N ASN A 92 12.27 12.89 8.96
CA ASN A 92 12.06 14.32 9.05
C ASN A 92 10.77 14.76 8.36
N THR A 93 10.44 14.18 7.21
CA THR A 93 9.15 14.42 6.54
C THR A 93 7.98 14.05 7.46
N TRP A 94 8.06 12.90 8.15
CA TRP A 94 6.99 12.50 9.08
C TRP A 94 6.87 13.43 10.29
N LYS A 95 7.97 13.94 10.82
CA LYS A 95 7.93 14.97 11.89
C LYS A 95 7.22 16.23 11.40
N GLU A 96 7.56 16.69 10.20
CA GLU A 96 6.91 17.86 9.62
C GLU A 96 5.39 17.67 9.39
N ILE A 97 4.97 16.44 9.06
CA ILE A 97 3.54 16.08 8.95
C ILE A 97 2.90 16.09 10.33
N ALA A 98 3.48 15.39 11.31
CA ALA A 98 2.96 15.28 12.66
C ALA A 98 2.84 16.65 13.38
N GLU A 99 3.73 17.61 13.05
CA GLU A 99 3.65 18.99 13.59
C GLU A 99 2.45 19.78 13.04
N ARG A 100 1.88 19.36 11.91
CA ARG A 100 0.86 20.12 11.17
C ARG A 100 -0.50 19.44 11.18
N VAL A 101 -0.52 18.11 11.19
CA VAL A 101 -1.72 17.29 11.04
C VAL A 101 -2.12 16.72 12.38
N PRO A 102 -3.34 17.04 12.90
CA PRO A 102 -3.77 16.63 14.22
C PRO A 102 -3.89 15.09 14.40
N ASP A 103 -4.35 14.40 13.37
CA ASP A 103 -4.50 12.92 13.36
C ASP A 103 -3.58 12.34 12.27
N PHE A 104 -2.42 11.84 12.68
CA PHE A 104 -1.45 11.24 11.79
C PHE A 104 -1.10 9.82 12.24
N SER A 105 -1.59 8.83 11.49
CA SER A 105 -1.45 7.42 11.85
C SER A 105 -0.96 6.55 10.70
N ILE A 106 -0.32 5.43 11.06
CA ILE A 106 0.16 4.43 10.11
C ILE A 106 -0.13 3.02 10.64
N MET A 107 -0.74 2.19 9.80
CA MET A 107 -0.87 0.76 10.03
C MET A 107 0.19 0.00 9.23
N THR A 108 0.86 -0.93 9.89
CA THR A 108 1.84 -1.84 9.27
C THR A 108 1.74 -3.23 9.88
N ASN A 109 2.36 -4.23 9.25
CA ASN A 109 2.43 -5.55 9.86
C ASN A 109 3.22 -5.51 11.17
N SER A 110 2.73 -6.21 12.19
CA SER A 110 3.52 -6.51 13.38
C SER A 110 4.76 -7.33 13.02
N VAL A 111 5.74 -7.35 13.91
CA VAL A 111 6.97 -8.16 13.71
C VAL A 111 6.65 -9.63 13.49
N ALA A 112 5.65 -10.15 14.20
CA ALA A 112 5.25 -11.57 14.12
C ALA A 112 4.49 -11.89 12.82
N ASN A 113 3.76 -10.91 12.29
CA ASN A 113 2.86 -11.10 11.13
C ASN A 113 3.49 -10.71 9.78
N ASN A 114 4.70 -10.16 9.79
CA ASN A 114 5.34 -9.66 8.57
C ASN A 114 6.03 -10.80 7.80
N GLY A 115 5.61 -11.03 6.56
CA GLY A 115 6.21 -12.03 5.66
C GLY A 115 7.63 -11.68 5.18
N ASN A 116 8.13 -10.47 5.46
CA ASN A 116 9.48 -10.03 5.12
C ASN A 116 10.36 -9.91 6.36
N PRO A 117 11.27 -10.88 6.64
CA PRO A 117 12.09 -10.87 7.85
C PRO A 117 13.05 -9.67 7.95
N PHE A 118 13.51 -9.13 6.82
CA PHE A 118 14.34 -7.91 6.82
C PHE A 118 13.51 -6.67 7.19
N GLY A 119 12.29 -6.56 6.66
CA GLY A 119 11.37 -5.49 7.03
C GLY A 119 10.99 -5.55 8.50
N SER A 120 10.70 -6.75 9.03
CA SER A 120 10.41 -6.96 10.46
C SER A 120 11.56 -6.56 11.36
N ALA A 121 12.78 -6.96 11.01
CA ALA A 121 13.98 -6.65 11.81
C ALA A 121 14.29 -5.15 11.83
N ASP A 122 14.16 -4.49 10.68
CA ASP A 122 14.36 -3.04 10.58
C ASP A 122 13.29 -2.27 11.38
N TYR A 123 12.03 -2.64 11.20
CA TYR A 123 10.92 -2.05 11.96
C TYR A 123 11.11 -2.23 13.47
N ALA A 124 11.37 -3.45 13.94
CA ALA A 124 11.59 -3.72 15.35
C ALA A 124 12.72 -2.86 15.95
N ARG A 125 13.82 -2.70 15.21
CA ARG A 125 14.96 -1.88 15.60
C ARG A 125 14.63 -0.38 15.65
N ASN A 126 13.84 0.10 14.73
CA ASN A 126 13.57 1.52 14.53
C ASN A 126 12.21 1.98 15.10
N ARG A 127 11.41 1.09 15.70
CA ARG A 127 10.05 1.39 16.18
C ARG A 127 9.99 2.64 17.07
N ASN A 128 10.90 2.77 18.04
CA ASN A 128 10.96 3.96 18.90
C ASN A 128 11.29 5.23 18.11
N ARG A 129 12.10 5.11 17.07
CA ARG A 129 12.42 6.24 16.21
C ARG A 129 11.21 6.69 15.38
N ILE A 130 10.41 5.75 14.93
CA ILE A 130 9.16 6.02 14.21
C ILE A 130 8.20 6.75 15.14
N LEU A 131 7.95 6.22 16.35
CA LEU A 131 7.12 6.86 17.38
C LEU A 131 7.59 8.27 17.74
N ASN A 132 8.90 8.50 17.80
CA ASN A 132 9.48 9.82 18.07
C ASN A 132 9.26 10.85 16.94
N THR A 133 8.69 10.45 15.80
CA THR A 133 8.24 11.40 14.78
C THR A 133 6.89 12.03 15.12
N GLY A 134 6.15 11.48 16.07
CA GLY A 134 4.80 11.91 16.44
C GLY A 134 3.68 11.18 15.69
N ILE A 135 4.01 10.16 14.88
CA ILE A 135 3.02 9.33 14.20
C ILE A 135 2.49 8.25 15.13
N ASP A 136 1.19 8.01 15.10
CA ASP A 136 0.56 6.88 15.78
C ASP A 136 0.71 5.60 14.95
N ILE A 137 1.14 4.49 15.59
CA ILE A 137 1.40 3.22 14.91
C ILE A 137 0.36 2.18 15.34
N TRP A 138 -0.27 1.55 14.32
CA TRP A 138 -1.13 0.38 14.48
C TRP A 138 -0.42 -0.84 13.89
N GLU A 139 -0.32 -1.92 14.68
CA GLU A 139 0.35 -3.15 14.27
C GLU A 139 -0.69 -4.24 13.94
N TYR A 140 -0.77 -4.61 12.65
CA TYR A 140 -1.69 -5.64 12.18
C TYR A 140 -1.20 -7.05 12.51
N GLU A 141 -2.08 -7.87 13.12
CA GLU A 141 -1.82 -9.26 13.53
C GLU A 141 -2.87 -10.26 13.02
N GLY A 142 -3.38 -10.08 11.82
CA GLY A 142 -4.47 -10.91 11.25
C GLY A 142 -4.08 -12.30 10.75
N GLY A 143 -2.88 -12.82 11.06
CA GLY A 143 -2.44 -14.17 10.72
C GLY A 143 -1.88 -14.36 9.30
N TYR A 144 -1.97 -13.35 8.43
CA TYR A 144 -1.32 -13.27 7.13
C TYR A 144 -0.77 -11.86 6.91
N SER A 145 0.29 -11.74 6.11
CA SER A 145 0.92 -10.45 5.89
C SER A 145 0.03 -9.52 5.07
N TYR A 146 -0.34 -8.37 5.63
CA TYR A 146 -0.99 -7.30 4.90
C TYR A 146 -0.06 -6.73 3.82
N HIS A 147 -0.58 -6.44 2.64
CA HIS A 147 0.25 -5.94 1.53
C HIS A 147 -0.37 -4.77 0.75
N GLY A 148 -1.41 -4.13 1.27
CA GLY A 148 -1.98 -2.89 0.72
C GLY A 148 -1.03 -1.70 0.89
N LYS A 149 -1.15 -0.72 0.00
CA LYS A 149 -0.48 0.57 0.08
C LYS A 149 -1.51 1.63 -0.27
N SER A 150 -2.00 2.28 0.76
CA SER A 150 -3.04 3.29 0.66
C SER A 150 -2.81 4.41 1.65
N ILE A 151 -3.24 5.61 1.28
CA ILE A 151 -3.21 6.78 2.14
C ILE A 151 -4.55 7.50 2.01
N LEU A 152 -5.15 7.85 3.12
CA LEU A 152 -6.26 8.80 3.21
C LEU A 152 -5.72 10.14 3.70
N ILE A 153 -6.12 11.20 3.05
CA ILE A 153 -5.78 12.57 3.43
C ILE A 153 -7.10 13.35 3.51
N ASP A 154 -7.42 13.81 4.69
CA ASP A 154 -8.70 14.41 5.04
C ASP A 154 -9.89 13.50 4.63
N ASP A 155 -11.01 14.06 4.18
CA ASP A 155 -12.22 13.35 3.80
C ASP A 155 -12.45 13.25 2.27
N ASP A 156 -11.50 13.74 1.47
CA ASP A 156 -11.71 13.88 0.03
C ASP A 156 -10.56 13.34 -0.84
N LEU A 157 -9.37 13.09 -0.27
CA LEU A 157 -8.21 12.67 -1.05
C LEU A 157 -7.77 11.25 -0.68
N SER A 158 -7.74 10.38 -1.69
CA SER A 158 -7.29 8.98 -1.59
C SER A 158 -6.06 8.76 -2.42
N VAL A 159 -5.10 7.98 -1.90
CA VAL A 159 -3.90 7.58 -2.64
C VAL A 159 -3.75 6.06 -2.56
N ILE A 160 -3.67 5.41 -3.70
CA ILE A 160 -3.54 3.94 -3.80
C ILE A 160 -2.51 3.57 -4.86
N GLY A 161 -1.78 2.48 -4.66
CA GLY A 161 -0.83 2.01 -5.66
C GLY A 161 0.19 1.01 -5.16
N SER A 162 1.43 1.14 -5.65
CA SER A 162 2.49 0.15 -5.40
C SER A 162 3.55 0.61 -4.38
N PHE A 163 3.58 1.89 -4.02
CA PHE A 163 4.63 2.50 -3.20
C PHE A 163 4.56 2.06 -1.73
N ASN A 164 5.61 1.41 -1.22
CA ASN A 164 5.77 1.14 0.20
C ASN A 164 6.45 2.32 0.91
N MET A 165 6.23 2.45 2.22
CA MET A 165 6.95 3.41 3.05
C MET A 165 8.38 2.90 3.36
N ASP A 166 9.15 2.62 2.30
CA ASP A 166 10.52 2.12 2.41
C ASP A 166 11.50 2.80 1.44
N MET A 167 12.80 2.66 1.75
CA MET A 167 13.87 3.24 0.94
C MET A 167 13.97 2.62 -0.46
N ARG A 168 13.55 1.36 -0.62
CA ARG A 168 13.59 0.69 -1.91
C ARG A 168 12.57 1.29 -2.87
N SER A 169 11.32 1.43 -2.42
CA SER A 169 10.26 2.12 -3.15
C SER A 169 10.63 3.59 -3.43
N THR A 170 11.32 4.22 -2.48
CA THR A 170 11.69 5.64 -2.60
C THR A 170 12.78 5.89 -3.63
N TYR A 171 13.82 5.01 -3.70
CA TYR A 171 15.05 5.32 -4.45
C TYR A 171 15.42 4.32 -5.54
N LEU A 172 14.77 3.17 -5.63
CA LEU A 172 15.18 2.10 -6.56
C LEU A 172 14.05 1.62 -7.48
N ASP A 173 12.86 1.40 -6.93
CA ASP A 173 11.77 0.80 -7.70
C ASP A 173 11.01 1.85 -8.52
N THR A 174 10.45 1.42 -9.65
CA THR A 174 9.50 2.23 -10.41
C THR A 174 8.12 2.03 -9.81
N GLU A 175 7.72 2.98 -8.98
CA GLU A 175 6.45 2.93 -8.27
C GLU A 175 5.42 3.84 -8.93
N LEU A 176 4.15 3.46 -8.79
CA LEU A 176 3.00 4.20 -9.28
C LEU A 176 2.00 4.39 -8.15
N MET A 177 1.49 5.63 -8.01
CA MET A 177 0.40 5.95 -7.09
C MET A 177 -0.68 6.75 -7.82
N LEU A 178 -1.92 6.34 -7.70
CA LEU A 178 -3.08 7.14 -8.09
C LEU A 178 -3.48 8.03 -6.93
N VAL A 179 -3.60 9.33 -7.20
CA VAL A 179 -4.12 10.33 -6.28
C VAL A 179 -5.49 10.73 -6.78
N ILE A 180 -6.52 10.48 -6.00
CA ILE A 180 -7.92 10.60 -6.41
C ILE A 180 -8.63 11.54 -5.46
N ARG A 181 -9.22 12.62 -6.00
CA ARG A 181 -10.08 13.51 -5.24
C ARG A 181 -11.53 13.12 -5.45
N SER A 182 -12.14 12.53 -4.42
CA SER A 182 -13.54 12.13 -4.35
C SER A 182 -13.87 11.72 -2.92
N LYS A 183 -14.91 12.28 -2.35
CA LYS A 183 -15.37 11.91 -0.99
C LYS A 183 -15.90 10.49 -0.93
N ASP A 184 -16.61 10.06 -1.96
CA ASP A 184 -17.21 8.72 -2.01
C ASP A 184 -16.13 7.64 -2.10
N ILE A 185 -15.10 7.84 -2.95
CA ILE A 185 -13.95 6.93 -3.03
C ILE A 185 -13.13 6.96 -1.74
N ASN A 186 -12.97 8.14 -1.13
CA ASN A 186 -12.25 8.26 0.15
C ASN A 186 -12.95 7.44 1.24
N LYS A 187 -14.27 7.57 1.35
CA LYS A 187 -15.08 6.80 2.29
C LYS A 187 -15.02 5.28 2.01
N GLN A 188 -15.15 4.87 0.75
CA GLN A 188 -15.05 3.45 0.38
C GLN A 188 -13.67 2.87 0.72
N LEU A 189 -12.60 3.62 0.45
CA LEU A 189 -11.24 3.21 0.81
C LEU A 189 -11.08 3.11 2.33
N GLU A 190 -11.62 4.07 3.09
CA GLU A 190 -11.60 4.04 4.54
C GLU A 190 -12.30 2.81 5.11
N GLU A 191 -13.51 2.50 4.61
CA GLU A 191 -14.25 1.30 5.01
C GLU A 191 -13.43 0.02 4.80
N GLY A 192 -12.76 -0.10 3.63
CA GLY A 192 -11.88 -1.23 3.35
C GLY A 192 -10.59 -1.23 4.20
N MET A 193 -10.06 -0.07 4.61
CA MET A 193 -8.90 0.02 5.50
C MET A 193 -9.26 -0.38 6.93
N MET A 194 -10.44 0.00 7.42
CA MET A 194 -10.91 -0.32 8.78
C MET A 194 -11.11 -1.83 9.02
N GLU A 195 -11.25 -2.65 7.99
CA GLU A 195 -11.31 -4.11 8.14
C GLU A 195 -10.01 -4.72 8.69
N TYR A 196 -8.91 -3.97 8.67
CA TYR A 196 -7.57 -4.38 9.11
C TYR A 196 -7.10 -3.70 10.40
N GLU A 197 -7.89 -2.83 10.99
CA GLU A 197 -7.65 -2.14 12.27
C GLU A 197 -8.41 -2.83 13.41
#